data_4266cbebf079d43ca5eeeb9ea9e51c39
#
_entry.id   4266cbebf079d43ca5eeeb9ea9e51c39
#
_cell.length_a   1.000
_cell.length_b   1.000
_cell.length_c   1.000
_cell.angle_alpha   90.00
_cell.angle_beta   90.00
_cell.angle_gamma   90.00
#
_symmetry.space_group_name_H-M   'P 1'
#
loop_
_entity.id
_entity.type
_entity.pdbx_description
1 polymer ?
#
loop_
_entity_poly.entity_id
_entity_poly.type
_entity_poly.pdbx_seq_one_letter_code
_entity_poly.pdbx_strand_id
1 'polypeptide(L)'
;MDETVSLRRTKRVGTGLCFIAFPLVWVLAFAAHPDLLHPRLALGPAELIRRAHGDGLLQAVHALVTVNTALLVVVALELMRLLDGTSSARAGLVGAALAVLGACLLAADKGALCLTMSALDTLPEPDFARMMPGLLAIFSFKGWMALVWGLLLMPIGVMIQAVGMLRARGLPRWQVVLLLASLPFIGFPDGAEIVNLAAALLLTAALLPHGVRLLRGRGEGALSRDAGAT
;
A
#
# COMPACT_ATOMS: atom_id res chain seq x y z
N MET A 1 -19.62 20.09 -24.49
CA MET A 1 -19.43 18.81 -23.75
C MET A 1 -19.64 19.16 -22.28
N ASP A 2 -20.61 18.52 -21.64
CA ASP A 2 -21.04 18.87 -20.28
C ASP A 2 -19.88 18.68 -19.30
N GLU A 3 -19.54 19.71 -18.53
CA GLU A 3 -18.43 19.73 -17.55
C GLU A 3 -18.56 18.60 -16.53
N THR A 4 -19.77 18.25 -16.15
CA THR A 4 -20.09 17.16 -15.23
C THR A 4 -19.69 15.78 -15.80
N VAL A 5 -19.88 15.55 -17.10
CA VAL A 5 -19.50 14.31 -17.79
C VAL A 5 -17.98 14.19 -17.86
N SER A 6 -17.28 15.28 -18.17
CA SER A 6 -15.82 15.33 -18.21
C SER A 6 -15.22 14.99 -16.84
N LEU A 7 -15.74 15.59 -15.76
CA LEU A 7 -15.25 15.35 -14.40
C LEU A 7 -15.46 13.89 -13.94
N ARG A 8 -16.64 13.31 -14.22
CA ARG A 8 -16.90 11.89 -13.91
C ARG A 8 -15.94 10.95 -14.63
N ARG A 9 -15.66 11.20 -15.91
CA ARG A 9 -14.69 10.43 -16.69
C ARG A 9 -13.30 10.55 -16.08
N THR A 10 -12.84 11.74 -15.73
CA THR A 10 -11.53 11.99 -15.13
C THR A 10 -11.39 11.25 -13.81
N LYS A 11 -12.36 11.35 -12.91
CA LYS A 11 -12.36 10.61 -11.63
C LYS A 11 -12.26 9.11 -11.87
N ARG A 12 -13.08 8.55 -12.75
CA ARG A 12 -13.09 7.12 -13.05
C ARG A 12 -11.73 6.63 -13.60
N VAL A 13 -11.18 7.37 -14.56
CA VAL A 13 -9.87 7.02 -15.16
C VAL A 13 -8.77 7.12 -14.11
N GLY A 14 -8.73 8.20 -13.33
CA GLY A 14 -7.75 8.36 -12.25
C GLY A 14 -7.82 7.25 -11.22
N THR A 15 -9.02 6.90 -10.74
CA THR A 15 -9.23 5.79 -9.81
C THR A 15 -8.79 4.46 -10.44
N GLY A 16 -9.15 4.20 -11.70
CA GLY A 16 -8.73 2.99 -12.40
C GLY A 16 -7.22 2.84 -12.51
N LEU A 17 -6.52 3.95 -12.80
CA LEU A 17 -5.06 3.98 -12.82
C LEU A 17 -4.46 3.69 -11.42
N CYS A 18 -5.05 4.23 -10.35
CA CYS A 18 -4.60 3.93 -8.99
C CYS A 18 -4.72 2.45 -8.65
N PHE A 19 -5.82 1.78 -9.03
CA PHE A 19 -6.00 0.34 -8.82
C PHE A 19 -5.01 -0.53 -9.59
N ILE A 20 -4.46 -0.03 -10.68
CA ILE A 20 -3.43 -0.70 -11.48
C ILE A 20 -2.03 -0.39 -10.93
N ALA A 21 -1.72 0.89 -10.77
CA ALA A 21 -0.37 1.34 -10.41
C ALA A 21 0.00 0.95 -8.97
N PHE A 22 -0.93 1.11 -8.02
CA PHE A 22 -0.67 0.81 -6.61
C PHE A 22 -0.08 -0.59 -6.37
N PRO A 23 -0.72 -1.69 -6.78
CA PRO A 23 -0.16 -3.02 -6.53
C PRO A 23 1.08 -3.32 -7.39
N LEU A 24 1.17 -2.77 -8.61
CA LEU A 24 2.35 -2.96 -9.47
C LEU A 24 3.59 -2.30 -8.90
N VAL A 25 3.46 -1.14 -8.25
CA VAL A 25 4.58 -0.51 -7.54
C VAL A 25 5.08 -1.40 -6.40
N TRP A 26 4.19 -2.07 -5.67
CA TRP A 26 4.60 -3.05 -4.66
C TRP A 26 5.34 -4.25 -5.27
N VAL A 27 4.84 -4.78 -6.39
CA VAL A 27 5.55 -5.86 -7.11
C VAL A 27 6.95 -5.40 -7.52
N LEU A 28 7.07 -4.20 -8.09
CA LEU A 28 8.37 -3.64 -8.49
C LEU A 28 9.28 -3.45 -7.28
N ALA A 29 8.76 -2.90 -6.18
CA ALA A 29 9.51 -2.64 -4.96
C ALA A 29 10.11 -3.92 -4.37
N PHE A 30 9.31 -4.97 -4.23
CA PHE A 30 9.80 -6.24 -3.69
C PHE A 30 10.68 -7.00 -4.69
N ALA A 31 10.37 -6.97 -5.99
CA ALA A 31 11.19 -7.62 -7.01
C ALA A 31 12.58 -6.99 -7.16
N ALA A 32 12.69 -5.68 -6.94
CA ALA A 32 13.95 -4.94 -6.99
C ALA A 32 14.71 -4.96 -5.66
N HIS A 33 14.16 -5.56 -4.61
CA HIS A 33 14.81 -5.57 -3.30
C HIS A 33 16.06 -6.44 -3.32
N PRO A 34 17.22 -5.96 -2.85
CA PRO A 34 18.49 -6.71 -2.92
C PRO A 34 18.46 -8.03 -2.16
N ASP A 35 17.59 -8.17 -1.15
CA ASP A 35 17.45 -9.36 -0.32
C ASP A 35 16.39 -10.36 -0.80
N LEU A 36 15.86 -10.20 -2.03
CA LEU A 36 14.76 -11.01 -2.55
C LEU A 36 15.00 -12.53 -2.44
N LEU A 37 16.18 -13.00 -2.80
CA LEU A 37 16.54 -14.42 -2.81
C LEU A 37 17.31 -14.88 -1.56
N HIS A 38 17.56 -13.97 -0.62
CA HIS A 38 18.34 -14.22 0.57
C HIS A 38 17.57 -13.79 1.82
N PRO A 39 16.58 -14.59 2.27
CA PRO A 39 15.81 -14.25 3.47
C PRO A 39 16.75 -14.03 4.67
N ARG A 40 16.63 -12.88 5.31
CA ARG A 40 17.55 -12.45 6.37
C ARG A 40 16.81 -12.13 7.68
N LEU A 41 15.93 -13.02 8.08
CA LEU A 41 15.11 -12.89 9.29
C LEU A 41 15.90 -12.72 10.60
N ALA A 42 17.23 -12.94 10.56
CA ALA A 42 18.08 -12.97 11.75
C ALA A 42 19.09 -11.80 11.86
N LEU A 43 19.02 -10.80 10.98
CA LEU A 43 19.97 -9.67 11.04
C LEU A 43 19.54 -8.66 12.11
N GLY A 44 20.50 -8.25 12.95
CA GLY A 44 20.28 -7.16 13.88
C GLY A 44 20.21 -5.79 13.17
N PRO A 45 19.56 -4.78 13.79
CA PRO A 45 19.38 -3.45 13.20
C PRO A 45 20.69 -2.80 12.72
N ALA A 46 21.80 -2.97 13.43
CA ALA A 46 23.09 -2.41 13.05
C ALA A 46 23.62 -2.97 11.71
N GLU A 47 23.40 -4.26 11.46
CA GLU A 47 23.80 -4.88 10.20
C GLU A 47 22.89 -4.44 9.05
N LEU A 48 21.58 -4.31 9.28
CA LEU A 48 20.65 -3.79 8.29
C LEU A 48 21.02 -2.36 7.88
N ILE A 49 21.38 -1.50 8.85
CA ILE A 49 21.82 -0.13 8.59
C ILE A 49 23.09 -0.10 7.73
N ARG A 50 24.10 -0.91 8.06
CA ARG A 50 25.34 -0.96 7.29
C ARG A 50 25.13 -1.41 5.85
N ARG A 51 24.20 -2.33 5.63
CA ARG A 51 23.87 -2.83 4.28
C ARG A 51 23.04 -1.85 3.47
N ALA A 52 22.20 -1.08 4.15
CA ALA A 52 21.42 -0.04 3.50
C ALA A 52 22.28 1.17 3.13
N HIS A 53 23.46 1.35 3.77
CA HIS A 53 24.36 2.46 3.47
C HIS A 53 24.94 2.33 2.06
N GLY A 54 24.79 3.37 1.26
CA GLY A 54 25.25 3.40 -0.13
C GLY A 54 24.42 2.59 -1.13
N ASP A 55 23.34 1.91 -0.69
CA ASP A 55 22.44 1.17 -1.58
C ASP A 55 21.38 2.09 -2.18
N GLY A 56 21.73 2.74 -3.30
CA GLY A 56 20.82 3.66 -4.00
C GLY A 56 19.54 2.98 -4.52
N LEU A 57 19.59 1.68 -4.86
CA LEU A 57 18.40 0.95 -5.30
C LEU A 57 17.41 0.78 -4.15
N LEU A 58 17.90 0.37 -2.97
CA LEU A 58 17.07 0.24 -1.77
C LEU A 58 16.42 1.56 -1.39
N GLN A 59 17.17 2.68 -1.45
CA GLN A 59 16.63 4.01 -1.16
C GLN A 59 15.55 4.41 -2.18
N ALA A 60 15.78 4.19 -3.48
CA ALA A 60 14.82 4.48 -4.53
C ALA A 60 13.51 3.67 -4.38
N VAL A 61 13.61 2.40 -4.04
CA VAL A 61 12.45 1.52 -3.79
C VAL A 61 11.62 2.03 -2.60
N HIS A 62 12.26 2.38 -1.49
CA HIS A 62 11.56 2.93 -0.33
C HIS A 62 10.91 4.28 -0.63
N ALA A 63 11.57 5.16 -1.39
CA ALA A 63 10.98 6.43 -1.85
C ALA A 63 9.74 6.18 -2.72
N LEU A 64 9.81 5.20 -3.63
CA LEU A 64 8.68 4.82 -4.47
C LEU A 64 7.51 4.28 -3.65
N VAL A 65 7.76 3.45 -2.64
CA VAL A 65 6.71 2.98 -1.69
C VAL A 65 6.09 4.15 -0.94
N THR A 66 6.90 5.12 -0.50
CA THR A 66 6.40 6.34 0.18
C THR A 66 5.38 7.09 -0.70
N VAL A 67 5.72 7.35 -1.96
CA VAL A 67 4.82 8.04 -2.91
C VAL A 67 3.58 7.17 -3.22
N ASN A 68 3.74 5.86 -3.29
CA ASN A 68 2.67 4.92 -3.59
C ASN A 68 1.56 4.89 -2.53
N THR A 69 1.84 5.34 -1.30
CA THR A 69 0.80 5.45 -0.26
C THR A 69 -0.33 6.39 -0.65
N ALA A 70 -0.06 7.41 -1.48
CA ALA A 70 -1.11 8.28 -2.02
C ALA A 70 -2.08 7.51 -2.93
N LEU A 71 -1.59 6.56 -3.72
CA LEU A 71 -2.45 5.71 -4.56
C LEU A 71 -3.27 4.75 -3.70
N LEU A 72 -2.70 4.24 -2.61
CA LEU A 72 -3.41 3.41 -1.63
C LEU A 72 -4.60 4.16 -1.01
N VAL A 73 -4.43 5.45 -0.66
CA VAL A 73 -5.53 6.27 -0.14
C VAL A 73 -6.70 6.29 -1.13
N VAL A 74 -6.43 6.51 -2.41
CA VAL A 74 -7.46 6.49 -3.47
C VAL A 74 -8.14 5.12 -3.55
N VAL A 75 -7.36 4.04 -3.48
CA VAL A 75 -7.89 2.66 -3.48
C VAL A 75 -8.80 2.44 -2.27
N ALA A 76 -8.36 2.79 -1.06
CA ALA A 76 -9.15 2.61 0.17
C ALA A 76 -10.47 3.39 0.13
N LEU A 77 -10.47 4.61 -0.40
CA LEU A 77 -11.68 5.42 -0.54
C LEU A 77 -12.64 4.85 -1.60
N GLU A 78 -12.14 4.29 -2.69
CA GLU A 78 -12.99 3.63 -3.68
C GLU A 78 -13.59 2.33 -3.14
N LEU A 79 -12.80 1.52 -2.38
CA LEU A 79 -13.33 0.34 -1.69
C LEU A 79 -14.44 0.71 -0.69
N MET A 80 -14.32 1.85 -0.01
CA MET A 80 -15.39 2.40 0.84
C MET A 80 -16.63 2.70 0.00
N ARG A 81 -16.47 3.41 -1.12
CA ARG A 81 -17.60 3.77 -2.01
C ARG A 81 -18.33 2.56 -2.58
N LEU A 82 -17.64 1.46 -2.84
CA LEU A 82 -18.26 0.20 -3.26
C LEU A 82 -19.16 -0.42 -2.20
N LEU A 83 -19.03 0.01 -0.94
CA LEU A 83 -19.86 -0.43 0.18
C LEU A 83 -20.97 0.57 0.55
N ASP A 84 -20.98 1.78 -0.06
CA ASP A 84 -22.00 2.78 0.19
C ASP A 84 -23.41 2.26 -0.18
N GLY A 85 -24.39 2.58 0.67
CA GLY A 85 -25.76 2.11 0.49
C GLY A 85 -26.00 0.63 0.78
N THR A 86 -24.99 -0.13 1.19
CA THR A 86 -25.12 -1.53 1.60
C THR A 86 -25.18 -1.70 3.11
N SER A 87 -25.55 -2.89 3.59
CA SER A 87 -25.49 -3.24 5.03
C SER A 87 -24.05 -3.20 5.59
N SER A 88 -23.03 -3.14 4.73
CA SER A 88 -21.61 -3.10 5.08
C SER A 88 -21.00 -1.69 5.00
N ALA A 89 -21.79 -0.63 4.83
CA ALA A 89 -21.30 0.76 4.71
C ALA A 89 -20.44 1.19 5.91
N ARG A 90 -20.80 0.77 7.14
CA ARG A 90 -19.98 1.04 8.34
C ARG A 90 -18.61 0.39 8.26
N ALA A 91 -18.52 -0.85 7.76
CA ALA A 91 -17.25 -1.52 7.55
C ALA A 91 -16.41 -0.81 6.48
N GLY A 92 -17.06 -0.27 5.45
CA GLY A 92 -16.43 0.59 4.45
C GLY A 92 -15.76 1.81 5.08
N LEU A 93 -16.52 2.57 5.86
CA LEU A 93 -16.05 3.81 6.50
C LEU A 93 -14.92 3.55 7.52
N VAL A 94 -15.15 2.62 8.47
CA VAL A 94 -14.15 2.30 9.51
C VAL A 94 -12.89 1.74 8.86
N GLY A 95 -13.04 0.84 7.89
CA GLY A 95 -11.90 0.27 7.16
C GLY A 95 -11.11 1.33 6.39
N ALA A 96 -11.80 2.28 5.73
CA ALA A 96 -11.11 3.38 5.03
C ALA A 96 -10.35 4.28 6.00
N ALA A 97 -10.97 4.67 7.12
CA ALA A 97 -10.31 5.52 8.11
C ALA A 97 -9.01 4.88 8.65
N LEU A 98 -9.06 3.58 8.99
CA LEU A 98 -7.89 2.84 9.46
C LEU A 98 -6.85 2.68 8.35
N ALA A 99 -7.27 2.35 7.12
CA ALA A 99 -6.36 2.19 5.99
C ALA A 99 -5.63 3.49 5.65
N VAL A 100 -6.33 4.63 5.65
CA VAL A 100 -5.74 5.96 5.39
C VAL A 100 -4.77 6.35 6.49
N LEU A 101 -5.15 6.17 7.77
CA LEU A 101 -4.25 6.45 8.88
C LEU A 101 -2.98 5.58 8.79
N GLY A 102 -3.14 4.28 8.56
CA GLY A 102 -2.02 3.37 8.37
C GLY A 102 -1.14 3.72 7.16
N ALA A 103 -1.74 4.20 6.05
CA ALA A 103 -1.01 4.68 4.88
C ALA A 103 -0.15 5.92 5.22
N CYS A 104 -0.68 6.87 5.99
CA CYS A 104 0.09 8.03 6.45
C CYS A 104 1.29 7.61 7.32
N LEU A 105 1.09 6.64 8.21
CA LEU A 105 2.16 6.13 9.07
C LEU A 105 3.19 5.30 8.29
N LEU A 106 2.76 4.54 7.28
CA LEU A 106 3.66 3.86 6.34
C LEU A 106 4.50 4.86 5.54
N ALA A 107 3.89 5.95 5.07
CA ALA A 107 4.62 7.02 4.39
C ALA A 107 5.65 7.68 5.30
N ALA A 108 5.31 7.89 6.58
CA ALA A 108 6.22 8.44 7.58
C ALA A 108 7.40 7.48 7.85
N ASP A 109 7.14 6.18 7.99
CA ASP A 109 8.17 5.15 8.20
C ASP A 109 9.15 5.10 7.03
N LYS A 110 8.64 4.83 5.82
CA LYS A 110 9.50 4.68 4.63
C LYS A 110 10.15 6.01 4.24
N GLY A 111 9.47 7.12 4.42
CA GLY A 111 10.02 8.45 4.20
C GLY A 111 11.15 8.77 5.18
N ALA A 112 10.96 8.55 6.47
CA ALA A 112 11.99 8.79 7.47
C ALA A 112 13.24 7.94 7.23
N LEU A 113 13.06 6.64 6.97
CA LEU A 113 14.17 5.72 6.69
C LEU A 113 14.92 6.09 5.41
N CYS A 114 14.18 6.23 4.30
CA CYS A 114 14.76 6.52 2.99
C CYS A 114 15.49 7.88 2.97
N LEU A 115 14.82 8.94 3.44
CA LEU A 115 15.40 10.28 3.41
C LEU A 115 16.59 10.41 4.34
N THR A 116 16.53 9.80 5.53
CA THR A 116 17.66 9.80 6.47
C THR A 116 18.85 9.04 5.89
N MET A 117 18.64 7.83 5.38
CA MET A 117 19.73 7.01 4.83
C MET A 117 20.33 7.69 3.59
N SER A 118 19.52 8.16 2.64
CA SER A 118 20.04 8.83 1.44
C SER A 118 20.82 10.11 1.75
N ALA A 119 20.45 10.85 2.80
CA ALA A 119 21.22 12.00 3.25
C ALA A 119 22.55 11.59 3.88
N LEU A 120 22.54 10.53 4.70
CA LEU A 120 23.75 10.01 5.36
C LEU A 120 24.70 9.30 4.39
N ASP A 121 24.22 8.77 3.27
CA ASP A 121 25.03 8.18 2.19
C ASP A 121 25.96 9.21 1.54
N THR A 122 25.71 10.52 1.73
CA THR A 122 26.60 11.60 1.27
C THR A 122 27.77 11.86 2.22
N LEU A 123 27.79 11.26 3.41
CA LEU A 123 28.83 11.47 4.41
C LEU A 123 30.01 10.51 4.21
N PRO A 124 31.25 10.96 4.54
CA PRO A 124 32.38 10.04 4.66
C PRO A 124 32.13 8.97 5.74
N GLU A 125 32.68 7.77 5.56
CA GLU A 125 32.48 6.62 6.46
C GLU A 125 32.68 6.94 7.95
N PRO A 126 33.71 7.72 8.40
CA PRO A 126 33.87 8.05 9.81
C PRO A 126 32.74 8.89 10.38
N ASP A 127 32.13 9.74 9.58
CA ASP A 127 31.00 10.60 10.00
C ASP A 127 29.70 9.79 10.03
N PHE A 128 29.47 8.95 9.05
CA PHE A 128 28.36 7.99 9.07
C PHE A 128 28.43 7.08 10.31
N ALA A 129 29.59 6.52 10.63
CA ALA A 129 29.77 5.67 11.81
C ALA A 129 29.42 6.38 13.13
N ARG A 130 29.68 7.70 13.24
CA ARG A 130 29.30 8.50 14.41
C ARG A 130 27.77 8.63 14.56
N MET A 131 27.01 8.53 13.46
CA MET A 131 25.55 8.63 13.49
C MET A 131 24.87 7.30 13.88
N MET A 132 25.59 6.20 13.94
CA MET A 132 25.07 4.85 14.23
C MET A 132 24.13 4.79 15.45
N PRO A 133 24.43 5.41 16.61
CA PRO A 133 23.54 5.36 17.76
C PRO A 133 22.16 5.98 17.48
N GLY A 134 22.10 7.08 16.69
CA GLY A 134 20.86 7.72 16.28
C GLY A 134 20.08 6.86 15.29
N LEU A 135 20.76 6.27 14.32
CA LEU A 135 20.15 5.34 13.36
C LEU A 135 19.56 4.11 14.06
N LEU A 136 20.29 3.52 15.00
CA LEU A 136 19.78 2.42 15.82
C LEU A 136 18.53 2.78 16.59
N ALA A 137 18.42 4.04 17.06
CA ALA A 137 17.22 4.51 17.75
C ALA A 137 16.03 4.58 16.78
N ILE A 138 16.23 5.06 15.54
CA ILE A 138 15.20 5.12 14.50
C ILE A 138 14.76 3.69 14.10
N PHE A 139 15.68 2.82 13.74
CA PHE A 139 15.38 1.45 13.34
C PHE A 139 14.81 0.59 14.47
N SER A 140 14.99 0.99 15.72
CA SER A 140 14.37 0.33 16.89
C SER A 140 13.07 0.99 17.34
N PHE A 141 12.52 1.90 16.55
CA PHE A 141 11.27 2.63 16.83
C PHE A 141 11.23 3.28 18.23
N LYS A 142 12.36 3.83 18.68
CA LYS A 142 12.43 4.50 19.98
C LYS A 142 11.74 5.85 19.97
N GLY A 143 11.27 6.28 21.15
CA GLY A 143 10.58 7.56 21.33
C GLY A 143 9.29 7.60 20.48
N TRP A 144 9.03 8.74 19.84
CA TRP A 144 7.83 8.95 19.01
C TRP A 144 7.77 8.08 17.76
N MET A 145 8.87 7.47 17.34
CA MET A 145 8.89 6.49 16.24
C MET A 145 8.04 5.26 16.56
N ALA A 146 7.71 4.99 17.83
CA ALA A 146 6.77 3.93 18.20
C ALA A 146 5.39 4.09 17.53
N LEU A 147 4.99 5.32 17.15
CA LEU A 147 3.76 5.57 16.40
C LEU A 147 3.74 4.90 15.02
N VAL A 148 4.91 4.63 14.45
CA VAL A 148 5.03 3.96 13.14
C VAL A 148 4.43 2.56 13.16
N TRP A 149 4.38 1.86 14.30
CA TRP A 149 3.64 0.60 14.41
C TRP A 149 2.17 0.71 14.01
N GLY A 150 1.62 1.92 14.01
CA GLY A 150 0.29 2.20 13.47
C GLY A 150 0.16 1.95 11.96
N LEU A 151 1.26 1.73 11.22
CA LEU A 151 1.21 1.29 9.81
C LEU A 151 0.40 0.00 9.62
N LEU A 152 0.35 -0.86 10.65
CA LEU A 152 -0.46 -2.09 10.65
C LEU A 152 -1.97 -1.82 10.53
N LEU A 153 -2.42 -0.62 10.83
CA LEU A 153 -3.82 -0.21 10.62
C LEU A 153 -4.20 -0.25 9.13
N MET A 154 -3.23 -0.11 8.23
CA MET A 154 -3.47 -0.16 6.78
C MET A 154 -4.01 -1.53 6.34
N PRO A 155 -3.30 -2.66 6.52
CA PRO A 155 -3.84 -3.95 6.13
C PRO A 155 -5.09 -4.33 6.93
N ILE A 156 -5.19 -3.96 8.22
CA ILE A 156 -6.39 -4.19 9.03
C ILE A 156 -7.59 -3.45 8.44
N GLY A 157 -7.43 -2.18 8.07
CA GLY A 157 -8.50 -1.38 7.47
C GLY A 157 -8.99 -1.97 6.16
N VAL A 158 -8.07 -2.35 5.27
CA VAL A 158 -8.42 -3.00 3.99
C VAL A 158 -9.05 -4.38 4.21
N MET A 159 -8.63 -5.15 5.22
CA MET A 159 -9.28 -6.43 5.57
C MET A 159 -10.73 -6.21 6.02
N ILE A 160 -11.02 -5.19 6.84
CA ILE A 160 -12.38 -4.86 7.25
C ILE A 160 -13.25 -4.53 6.03
N GLN A 161 -12.74 -3.73 5.08
CA GLN A 161 -13.43 -3.45 3.82
C GLN A 161 -13.66 -4.71 2.99
N ALA A 162 -12.64 -5.55 2.86
CA ALA A 162 -12.73 -6.81 2.11
C ALA A 162 -13.79 -7.76 2.69
N VAL A 163 -13.84 -7.92 4.01
CA VAL A 163 -14.91 -8.70 4.68
C VAL A 163 -16.29 -8.08 4.40
N GLY A 164 -16.40 -6.75 4.44
CA GLY A 164 -17.62 -6.03 4.04
C GLY A 164 -18.04 -6.34 2.61
N MET A 165 -17.09 -6.39 1.67
CA MET A 165 -17.34 -6.69 0.25
C MET A 165 -17.79 -8.15 0.00
N LEU A 166 -17.30 -9.13 0.79
CA LEU A 166 -17.82 -10.49 0.72
C LEU A 166 -19.32 -10.55 1.01
N ARG A 167 -19.79 -9.76 1.98
CA ARG A 167 -21.21 -9.70 2.37
C ARG A 167 -22.04 -8.91 1.36
N ALA A 168 -21.53 -7.76 0.94
CA ALA A 168 -22.24 -6.83 0.04
C ALA A 168 -22.10 -7.16 -1.46
N ARG A 169 -21.23 -8.12 -1.82
CA ARG A 169 -20.89 -8.48 -3.21
C ARG A 169 -20.36 -7.30 -4.05
N GLY A 170 -19.65 -6.39 -3.42
CA GLY A 170 -19.08 -5.20 -4.06
C GLY A 170 -18.02 -5.50 -5.11
N LEU A 171 -17.28 -6.61 -4.94
CA LEU A 171 -16.33 -7.17 -5.90
C LEU A 171 -16.61 -8.68 -6.09
N PRO A 172 -16.14 -9.29 -7.22
CA PRO A 172 -16.17 -10.73 -7.39
C PRO A 172 -15.49 -11.44 -6.20
N ARG A 173 -16.11 -12.50 -5.68
CA ARG A 173 -15.61 -13.21 -4.48
C ARG A 173 -14.15 -13.62 -4.58
N TRP A 174 -13.71 -14.11 -5.74
CA TRP A 174 -12.32 -14.53 -5.93
C TRP A 174 -11.33 -13.35 -5.76
N GLN A 175 -11.68 -12.14 -6.21
CA GLN A 175 -10.85 -10.95 -6.00
C GLN A 175 -10.73 -10.60 -4.51
N VAL A 176 -11.84 -10.69 -3.78
CA VAL A 176 -11.85 -10.41 -2.33
C VAL A 176 -11.06 -11.47 -1.56
N VAL A 177 -11.14 -12.75 -1.96
CA VAL A 177 -10.35 -13.83 -1.35
C VAL A 177 -8.86 -13.61 -1.57
N LEU A 178 -8.44 -13.27 -2.81
CA LEU A 178 -7.03 -12.95 -3.09
C LEU A 178 -6.56 -11.71 -2.32
N LEU A 179 -7.40 -10.68 -2.20
CA LEU A 179 -7.12 -9.50 -1.39
C LEU A 179 -6.89 -9.90 0.07
N LEU A 180 -7.80 -10.66 0.67
CA LEU A 180 -7.66 -11.13 2.06
C LEU A 180 -6.43 -12.02 2.26
N ALA A 181 -6.09 -12.86 1.28
CA ALA A 181 -4.91 -13.73 1.34
C ALA A 181 -3.59 -12.95 1.25
N SER A 182 -3.57 -11.81 0.56
CA SER A 182 -2.36 -10.99 0.40
C SER A 182 -2.02 -10.15 1.63
N LEU A 183 -3.04 -9.58 2.29
CA LEU A 183 -2.86 -8.53 3.30
C LEU A 183 -2.03 -8.93 4.53
N PRO A 184 -2.11 -10.16 5.09
CA PRO A 184 -1.30 -10.55 6.23
C PRO A 184 0.21 -10.62 5.94
N PHE A 185 0.58 -10.73 4.66
CA PHE A 185 1.96 -10.94 4.24
C PHE A 185 2.58 -9.71 3.56
N ILE A 186 1.81 -8.66 3.31
CA ILE A 186 2.32 -7.41 2.72
C ILE A 186 3.14 -6.65 3.77
N GLY A 187 4.47 -6.60 3.53
CA GLY A 187 5.40 -5.93 4.42
C GLY A 187 5.73 -6.71 5.70
N PHE A 188 5.34 -7.98 5.79
CA PHE A 188 5.62 -8.82 6.95
C PHE A 188 5.77 -10.31 6.56
N PRO A 189 6.79 -11.03 7.04
CA PRO A 189 7.86 -10.56 7.91
C PRO A 189 8.89 -9.71 7.15
N ASP A 190 9.46 -8.72 7.82
CA ASP A 190 10.58 -7.94 7.29
C ASP A 190 11.80 -8.87 7.07
N GLY A 191 12.48 -8.72 5.91
CA GLY A 191 13.59 -9.60 5.52
C GLY A 191 13.17 -10.92 4.85
N ALA A 192 11.89 -11.12 4.52
CA ALA A 192 11.41 -12.25 3.71
C ALA A 192 10.76 -11.72 2.41
N GLU A 193 11.53 -11.03 1.59
CA GLU A 193 11.04 -10.26 0.44
C GLU A 193 10.35 -11.13 -0.61
N ILE A 194 10.71 -12.40 -0.72
CA ILE A 194 10.03 -13.35 -1.61
C ILE A 194 8.57 -13.57 -1.19
N VAL A 195 8.27 -13.57 0.12
CA VAL A 195 6.90 -13.69 0.65
C VAL A 195 6.13 -12.40 0.35
N ASN A 196 6.77 -11.26 0.56
CA ASN A 196 6.19 -9.95 0.24
C ASN A 196 5.90 -9.81 -1.25
N LEU A 197 6.79 -10.29 -2.13
CA LEU A 197 6.56 -10.33 -3.58
C LEU A 197 5.37 -11.21 -3.94
N ALA A 198 5.28 -12.40 -3.37
CA ALA A 198 4.12 -13.29 -3.60
C ALA A 198 2.81 -12.62 -3.16
N ALA A 199 2.80 -11.97 -1.99
CA ALA A 199 1.65 -11.20 -1.51
C ALA A 199 1.29 -10.04 -2.44
N ALA A 200 2.29 -9.30 -2.96
CA ALA A 200 2.07 -8.22 -3.93
C ALA A 200 1.50 -8.71 -5.26
N LEU A 201 1.89 -9.89 -5.71
CA LEU A 201 1.31 -10.54 -6.91
C LEU A 201 -0.16 -10.93 -6.67
N LEU A 202 -0.50 -11.49 -5.51
CA LEU A 202 -1.89 -11.76 -5.13
C LEU A 202 -2.72 -10.48 -5.06
N LEU A 203 -2.17 -9.42 -4.47
CA LEU A 203 -2.80 -8.10 -4.41
C LEU A 203 -3.05 -7.54 -5.80
N THR A 204 -2.07 -7.70 -6.71
CA THR A 204 -2.20 -7.29 -8.11
C THR A 204 -3.33 -8.06 -8.80
N ALA A 205 -3.36 -9.37 -8.67
CA ALA A 205 -4.44 -10.20 -9.23
C ALA A 205 -5.81 -9.82 -8.66
N ALA A 206 -5.89 -9.41 -7.40
CA ALA A 206 -7.12 -8.96 -6.76
C ALA A 206 -7.63 -7.62 -7.31
N LEU A 207 -6.76 -6.62 -7.46
CA LEU A 207 -7.14 -5.23 -7.73
C LEU A 207 -7.13 -4.84 -9.21
N LEU A 208 -6.16 -5.36 -9.99
CA LEU A 208 -5.97 -5.01 -11.41
C LEU A 208 -7.25 -5.17 -12.26
N PRO A 209 -8.04 -6.25 -12.13
CA PRO A 209 -9.24 -6.41 -12.95
C PRO A 209 -10.30 -5.35 -12.66
N HIS A 210 -10.38 -4.85 -11.43
CA HIS A 210 -11.29 -3.75 -11.11
C HIS A 210 -10.81 -2.45 -11.74
N GLY A 211 -9.51 -2.13 -11.65
CA GLY A 211 -8.92 -0.97 -12.33
C GLY A 211 -9.18 -0.97 -13.84
N VAL A 212 -8.96 -2.12 -14.49
CA VAL A 212 -9.24 -2.27 -15.94
C VAL A 212 -10.73 -2.08 -16.26
N ARG A 213 -11.64 -2.56 -15.42
CA ARG A 213 -13.09 -2.33 -15.61
C ARG A 213 -13.44 -0.84 -15.53
N LEU A 214 -12.86 -0.11 -14.57
CA LEU A 214 -13.04 1.33 -14.45
C LEU A 214 -12.54 2.07 -15.70
N LEU A 215 -11.38 1.71 -16.23
CA LEU A 215 -10.84 2.32 -17.45
C LEU A 215 -11.73 2.05 -18.67
N ARG A 216 -12.32 0.85 -18.79
CA ARG A 216 -13.20 0.48 -19.90
C ARG A 216 -14.61 1.09 -19.81
N GLY A 217 -14.94 1.81 -18.75
CA GLY A 217 -16.25 2.45 -18.59
C GLY A 217 -17.44 1.50 -18.35
N ARG A 218 -17.18 0.23 -18.04
CA ARG A 218 -18.22 -0.81 -17.91
C ARG A 218 -19.02 -0.77 -16.59
N GLY A 219 -18.87 0.27 -15.78
CA GLY A 219 -19.59 0.41 -14.50
C GLY A 219 -20.88 1.24 -14.55
N GLU A 220 -21.08 2.05 -15.58
CA GLU A 220 -22.21 2.99 -15.64
C GLU A 220 -23.52 2.39 -16.12
N GLY A 221 -23.47 1.27 -16.83
CA GLY A 221 -24.67 0.62 -17.40
C GLY A 221 -25.48 -0.25 -16.44
N ALA A 222 -24.93 -0.63 -15.29
CA ALA A 222 -25.63 -1.45 -14.30
C ALA A 222 -26.50 -0.63 -13.34
N LEU A 223 -26.05 0.55 -12.94
CA LEU A 223 -26.77 1.43 -12.01
C LEU A 223 -27.93 2.19 -12.67
N SER A 224 -27.88 2.40 -13.99
CA SER A 224 -28.98 3.10 -14.69
C SER A 224 -30.17 2.20 -15.04
N ARG A 225 -30.02 0.88 -14.99
CA ARG A 225 -31.14 -0.05 -15.27
C ARG A 225 -32.08 -0.22 -14.09
N ASP A 226 -31.56 -0.09 -12.85
CA ASP A 226 -32.40 -0.24 -11.65
C ASP A 226 -33.15 1.05 -11.27
N ALA A 227 -32.67 2.22 -11.73
CA ALA A 227 -33.35 3.50 -11.48
C ALA A 227 -34.54 3.80 -12.43
N GLY A 228 -34.70 3.01 -13.48
CA GLY A 228 -35.80 3.15 -14.44
C GLY A 228 -36.94 2.14 -14.26
N ALA A 229 -36.89 1.30 -13.22
CA ALA A 229 -37.87 0.22 -12.98
C ALA A 229 -38.76 0.44 -11.74
N THR A 230 -38.82 1.69 -11.24
CA THR A 230 -39.78 2.09 -10.18
C THR A 230 -40.76 3.15 -10.78
#